data_dafc590a64f9be21337621b11237e029
#
_entry.id   dafc590a64f9be21337621b11237e029
#
_cell.length_a   1.000
_cell.length_b   1.000
_cell.length_c   1.000
_cell.angle_alpha   90.00
_cell.angle_beta   90.00
_cell.angle_gamma   90.00
#
_symmetry.space_group_name_H-M   'P 1'
#
loop_
_entity.id
_entity.type
_entity.pdbx_description
1 polymer ?
#
loop_
_entity_poly.entity_id
_entity_poly.type
_entity_poly.pdbx_seq_one_letter_code
_entity_poly.pdbx_strand_id
1 'polypeptide(L)'
;KLYKHLNNKLSLSYTAMDSYNKCKFRYYLQYILSLNVTKNSFAIVMGNLCHYLLANMDNEDFEIELYYNKFLVSENELSDKELFFLENIKDDMAFVIEVIKKQQSYTTFDQKIYEKRVYVNKMRNIKVVFTGIIDKILYKEEDDITYLVIIDYKTGSANINLKNIDTGIDLQLPIYLYLSSKLELKNIKIVGFYLQKLLSSSLSNDKDYFTTWESNLKLDGYSIDNEHILSKFDTTYNDSKLIKSMKTKKDGFYSYSKVVSEAEIKDLITRVDGVIDRTIDGILCSDFTIDPKVINNKNISCEYCPYSDICYMKSKDIVYIDNKE
;
A
#
# COMPACT_ATOMS: atom_id res chain seq x y z
N LYS A 1 13.28 31.30 1.60
CA LYS A 1 11.92 31.54 1.06
C LYS A 1 11.03 30.31 1.24
N LEU A 2 11.50 29.10 0.88
CA LEU A 2 10.72 27.86 1.02
C LEU A 2 10.25 27.62 2.46
N TYR A 3 11.13 27.71 3.47
CA TYR A 3 10.78 27.51 4.88
C TYR A 3 9.67 28.43 5.37
N LYS A 4 9.69 29.71 4.93
CA LYS A 4 8.60 30.63 5.22
C LYS A 4 7.29 30.21 4.56
N HIS A 5 7.35 29.72 3.32
CA HIS A 5 6.19 29.19 2.60
C HIS A 5 5.62 27.95 3.29
N LEU A 6 6.47 27.07 3.80
CA LEU A 6 6.10 25.87 4.56
C LEU A 6 5.70 26.15 6.04
N ASN A 7 5.66 27.42 6.47
CA ASN A 7 5.42 27.76 7.87
C ASN A 7 6.35 27.00 8.86
N ASN A 8 7.61 26.79 8.46
CA ASN A 8 8.61 26.01 9.20
C ASN A 8 8.20 24.56 9.55
N LYS A 9 7.29 23.98 8.77
CA LYS A 9 6.84 22.57 8.93
C LYS A 9 6.64 21.93 7.57
N LEU A 10 7.27 20.78 7.34
CA LEU A 10 7.01 19.93 6.17
C LEU A 10 6.19 18.71 6.62
N SER A 11 5.01 18.52 6.02
CA SER A 11 4.23 17.30 6.15
C SER A 11 4.35 16.52 4.85
N LEU A 12 4.86 15.29 4.92
CA LEU A 12 5.14 14.44 3.76
C LEU A 12 4.38 13.11 3.90
N SER A 13 3.51 12.81 2.94
CA SER A 13 2.86 11.49 2.82
C SER A 13 3.61 10.62 1.83
N TYR A 14 3.27 9.31 1.81
CA TYR A 14 3.76 8.40 0.77
C TYR A 14 3.48 8.94 -0.64
N THR A 15 2.23 9.35 -0.92
CA THR A 15 1.84 9.84 -2.24
C THR A 15 2.61 11.10 -2.66
N ALA A 16 2.88 11.98 -1.70
CA ALA A 16 3.69 13.18 -1.95
C ALA A 16 5.15 12.81 -2.22
N MET A 17 5.71 11.85 -1.47
CA MET A 17 7.05 11.31 -1.70
C MET A 17 7.17 10.63 -3.06
N ASP A 18 6.22 9.78 -3.43
CA ASP A 18 6.17 9.10 -4.72
C ASP A 18 6.09 10.11 -5.88
N SER A 19 5.27 11.16 -5.73
CA SER A 19 5.19 12.26 -6.70
C SER A 19 6.54 12.96 -6.88
N TYR A 20 7.28 13.24 -5.79
CA TYR A 20 8.61 13.85 -5.84
C TYR A 20 9.63 12.96 -6.54
N ASN A 21 9.65 11.68 -6.21
CA ASN A 21 10.60 10.73 -6.77
C ASN A 21 10.30 10.39 -8.24
N LYS A 22 9.03 10.42 -8.65
CA LYS A 22 8.63 10.31 -10.06
C LYS A 22 9.04 11.55 -10.87
N CYS A 23 8.80 12.75 -10.35
CA CYS A 23 9.23 14.02 -10.96
C CYS A 23 9.19 15.16 -9.92
N LYS A 24 10.33 15.73 -9.61
CA LYS A 24 10.46 16.79 -8.59
C LYS A 24 9.64 18.03 -8.95
N PHE A 25 9.55 18.37 -10.23
CA PHE A 25 8.76 19.51 -10.70
C PHE A 25 7.25 19.26 -10.55
N ARG A 26 6.77 18.03 -10.80
CA ARG A 26 5.37 17.64 -10.53
C ARG A 26 5.02 17.85 -9.06
N TYR A 27 5.90 17.41 -8.14
CA TYR A 27 5.72 17.65 -6.71
C TYR A 27 5.64 19.14 -6.38
N TYR A 28 6.52 19.94 -6.96
CA TYR A 28 6.54 21.41 -6.77
C TYR A 28 5.20 22.03 -7.16
N LEU A 29 4.69 21.71 -8.35
CA LEU A 29 3.40 22.22 -8.83
C LEU A 29 2.24 21.79 -7.93
N GLN A 30 2.21 20.51 -7.56
CA GLN A 30 1.11 19.92 -6.82
C GLN A 30 1.10 20.27 -5.33
N TYR A 31 2.25 20.19 -4.66
CA TYR A 31 2.32 20.30 -3.21
C TYR A 31 2.91 21.62 -2.70
N ILE A 32 3.77 22.26 -3.46
CA ILE A 32 4.34 23.56 -3.04
C ILE A 32 3.47 24.70 -3.56
N LEU A 33 3.13 24.69 -4.85
CA LEU A 33 2.24 25.72 -5.43
C LEU A 33 0.75 25.42 -5.25
N SER A 34 0.41 24.22 -4.77
CA SER A 34 -0.97 23.79 -4.54
C SER A 34 -1.87 23.93 -5.78
N LEU A 35 -1.31 23.70 -6.97
CA LEU A 35 -2.06 23.68 -8.23
C LEU A 35 -2.84 22.36 -8.32
N ASN A 36 -3.90 22.24 -7.51
CA ASN A 36 -4.70 21.04 -7.48
C ASN A 36 -5.55 20.96 -8.75
N VAL A 37 -5.29 19.95 -9.57
CA VAL A 37 -6.24 19.52 -10.60
C VAL A 37 -7.17 18.53 -9.92
N THR A 38 -8.34 19.00 -9.49
CA THR A 38 -9.37 18.14 -8.91
C THR A 38 -9.91 17.22 -9.98
N LYS A 39 -9.35 16.05 -10.11
CA LYS A 39 -10.06 14.91 -10.67
C LYS A 39 -10.60 14.11 -9.49
N ASN A 40 -11.86 14.32 -9.14
CA ASN A 40 -12.61 13.32 -8.38
C ASN A 40 -12.68 12.09 -9.29
N SER A 41 -11.67 11.24 -9.19
CA SER A 41 -11.69 10.00 -9.93
C SER A 41 -12.66 9.08 -9.20
N PHE A 42 -13.71 8.67 -9.87
CA PHE A 42 -14.65 7.66 -9.35
C PHE A 42 -13.94 6.42 -8.83
N ALA A 43 -12.78 6.06 -9.43
CA ALA A 43 -11.93 4.98 -8.94
C ALA A 43 -11.44 5.19 -7.48
N ILE A 44 -11.26 6.44 -7.04
CA ILE A 44 -10.91 6.74 -5.64
C ILE A 44 -12.10 6.46 -4.73
N VAL A 45 -13.30 6.89 -5.13
CA VAL A 45 -14.54 6.64 -4.36
C VAL A 45 -14.79 5.13 -4.22
N MET A 46 -14.63 4.36 -5.31
CA MET A 46 -14.72 2.89 -5.27
C MET A 46 -13.72 2.28 -4.29
N GLY A 47 -12.45 2.72 -4.35
CA GLY A 47 -11.42 2.29 -3.42
C GLY A 47 -11.77 2.60 -1.97
N ASN A 48 -12.21 3.83 -1.70
CA ASN A 48 -12.62 4.28 -0.37
C ASN A 48 -13.78 3.44 0.18
N LEU A 49 -14.79 3.11 -0.65
CA LEU A 49 -15.89 2.23 -0.24
C LEU A 49 -15.38 0.85 0.19
N CYS A 50 -14.51 0.22 -0.62
CA CYS A 50 -13.93 -1.08 -0.29
C CYS A 50 -13.18 -1.05 1.05
N HIS A 51 -12.29 -0.07 1.23
CA HIS A 51 -11.53 0.11 2.48
C HIS A 51 -12.45 0.37 3.67
N TYR A 52 -13.46 1.24 3.50
CA TYR A 52 -14.42 1.54 4.54
C TYR A 52 -15.22 0.30 5.01
N LEU A 53 -15.72 -0.50 4.07
CA LEU A 53 -16.44 -1.73 4.40
C LEU A 53 -15.54 -2.73 5.13
N LEU A 54 -14.29 -2.91 4.66
CA LEU A 54 -13.33 -3.83 5.29
C LEU A 54 -12.86 -3.37 6.66
N ALA A 55 -12.70 -2.05 6.86
CA ALA A 55 -12.31 -1.51 8.16
C ALA A 55 -13.39 -1.69 9.23
N ASN A 56 -14.65 -1.85 8.81
CA ASN A 56 -15.79 -1.98 9.71
C ASN A 56 -16.37 -3.40 9.80
N MET A 57 -15.91 -4.36 8.99
CA MET A 57 -16.52 -5.69 8.87
C MET A 57 -16.52 -6.54 10.14
N ASP A 58 -15.70 -6.17 11.13
CA ASP A 58 -15.61 -6.86 12.43
C ASP A 58 -16.44 -6.17 13.52
N ASN A 59 -17.16 -5.08 13.22
CA ASN A 59 -18.06 -4.45 14.18
C ASN A 59 -19.28 -5.34 14.45
N GLU A 60 -19.77 -5.33 15.69
CA GLU A 60 -20.92 -6.16 16.10
C GLU A 60 -22.21 -5.84 15.33
N ASP A 61 -22.36 -4.56 14.95
CA ASP A 61 -23.53 -4.06 14.19
C ASP A 61 -23.30 -4.05 12.68
N PHE A 62 -22.24 -4.73 12.19
CA PHE A 62 -21.91 -4.69 10.78
C PHE A 62 -22.94 -5.40 9.94
N GLU A 63 -23.69 -4.62 9.18
CA GLU A 63 -24.54 -5.05 8.05
C GLU A 63 -24.07 -4.26 6.82
N ILE A 64 -23.74 -4.95 5.74
CA ILE A 64 -23.15 -4.33 4.56
C ILE A 64 -24.02 -3.21 3.99
N GLU A 65 -25.34 -3.41 3.96
CA GLU A 65 -26.30 -2.43 3.49
C GLU A 65 -26.32 -1.15 4.37
N LEU A 66 -26.28 -1.35 5.69
CA LEU A 66 -26.25 -0.24 6.63
C LEU A 66 -24.96 0.59 6.46
N TYR A 67 -23.81 -0.07 6.34
CA TYR A 67 -22.53 0.62 6.20
C TYR A 67 -22.34 1.22 4.80
N TYR A 68 -22.85 0.58 3.75
CA TYR A 68 -22.91 1.17 2.41
C TYR A 68 -23.71 2.50 2.43
N ASN A 69 -24.90 2.50 3.01
CA ASN A 69 -25.70 3.71 3.12
C ASN A 69 -25.04 4.81 3.97
N LYS A 70 -24.36 4.44 5.08
CA LYS A 70 -23.54 5.38 5.86
C LYS A 70 -22.41 5.99 5.01
N PHE A 71 -21.75 5.20 4.17
CA PHE A 71 -20.71 5.69 3.27
C PHE A 71 -21.29 6.68 2.24
N LEU A 72 -22.40 6.37 1.59
CA LEU A 72 -23.03 7.24 0.59
C LEU A 72 -23.41 8.61 1.16
N VAL A 73 -23.86 8.67 2.42
CA VAL A 73 -24.17 9.96 3.09
C VAL A 73 -22.93 10.83 3.26
N SER A 74 -21.72 10.24 3.35
CA SER A 74 -20.47 10.98 3.48
C SER A 74 -19.90 11.48 2.15
N GLU A 75 -20.36 10.92 1.03
CA GLU A 75 -19.92 11.31 -0.31
C GLU A 75 -20.80 12.44 -0.87
N ASN A 76 -20.15 13.36 -1.60
CA ASN A 76 -20.84 14.47 -2.23
C ASN A 76 -21.15 14.14 -3.70
N GLU A 77 -22.36 14.48 -4.14
CA GLU A 77 -22.79 14.55 -5.54
C GLU A 77 -22.32 13.40 -6.45
N LEU A 78 -22.80 12.19 -6.17
CA LEU A 78 -22.65 11.06 -7.06
C LEU A 78 -23.74 11.08 -8.15
N SER A 79 -23.37 10.81 -9.39
CA SER A 79 -24.32 10.60 -10.48
C SER A 79 -25.01 9.24 -10.36
N ASP A 80 -26.20 9.09 -10.99
CA ASP A 80 -26.92 7.82 -11.03
C ASP A 80 -26.05 6.66 -11.56
N LYS A 81 -25.17 6.96 -12.52
CA LYS A 81 -24.23 5.98 -13.06
C LYS A 81 -23.20 5.55 -12.02
N GLU A 82 -22.66 6.46 -11.24
CA GLU A 82 -21.71 6.16 -10.17
C GLU A 82 -22.38 5.37 -9.04
N LEU A 83 -23.60 5.75 -8.67
CA LEU A 83 -24.41 5.01 -7.70
C LEU A 83 -24.65 3.56 -8.14
N PHE A 84 -25.02 3.35 -9.41
CA PHE A 84 -25.19 2.00 -9.98
C PHE A 84 -23.91 1.15 -9.88
N PHE A 85 -22.75 1.75 -10.18
CA PHE A 85 -21.48 1.03 -10.04
C PHE A 85 -21.11 0.75 -8.59
N LEU A 86 -21.37 1.68 -7.66
CA LEU A 86 -21.10 1.44 -6.23
C LEU A 86 -22.00 0.36 -5.66
N GLU A 87 -23.25 0.24 -6.13
CA GLU A 87 -24.15 -0.86 -5.77
C GLU A 87 -23.57 -2.23 -6.17
N ASN A 88 -23.07 -2.35 -7.40
CA ASN A 88 -22.39 -3.59 -7.84
C ASN A 88 -21.13 -3.88 -7.01
N ILE A 89 -20.34 -2.85 -6.68
CA ILE A 89 -19.16 -3.01 -5.80
C ILE A 89 -19.58 -3.49 -4.40
N LYS A 90 -20.70 -2.98 -3.84
CA LYS A 90 -21.22 -3.46 -2.56
C LYS A 90 -21.54 -4.97 -2.60
N ASP A 91 -22.17 -5.43 -3.68
CA ASP A 91 -22.51 -6.85 -3.86
C ASP A 91 -21.22 -7.69 -4.01
N ASP A 92 -20.25 -7.24 -4.77
CA ASP A 92 -18.94 -7.84 -4.87
C ASP A 92 -18.24 -7.92 -3.50
N MET A 93 -18.32 -6.85 -2.71
CA MET A 93 -17.71 -6.79 -1.38
C MET A 93 -18.38 -7.70 -0.37
N ALA A 94 -19.66 -8.06 -0.54
CA ALA A 94 -20.32 -9.08 0.29
C ALA A 94 -19.60 -10.43 0.18
N PHE A 95 -19.29 -10.86 -1.05
CA PHE A 95 -18.51 -12.08 -1.30
C PHE A 95 -17.06 -11.96 -0.78
N VAL A 96 -16.40 -10.82 -1.03
CA VAL A 96 -15.02 -10.59 -0.57
C VAL A 96 -14.93 -10.68 0.96
N ILE A 97 -15.86 -10.07 1.68
CA ILE A 97 -15.91 -10.10 3.15
C ILE A 97 -16.13 -11.53 3.66
N GLU A 98 -17.00 -12.30 3.02
CA GLU A 98 -17.21 -13.72 3.37
C GLU A 98 -15.91 -14.51 3.24
N VAL A 99 -15.20 -14.38 2.11
CA VAL A 99 -13.92 -15.05 1.88
C VAL A 99 -12.85 -14.59 2.89
N ILE A 100 -12.75 -13.30 3.19
CA ILE A 100 -11.80 -12.78 4.17
C ILE A 100 -12.13 -13.31 5.58
N LYS A 101 -13.40 -13.39 5.96
CA LYS A 101 -13.82 -14.01 7.24
C LYS A 101 -13.44 -15.49 7.28
N LYS A 102 -13.61 -16.24 6.18
CA LYS A 102 -13.12 -17.62 6.05
C LYS A 102 -11.61 -17.71 6.19
N GLN A 103 -10.86 -16.80 5.57
CA GLN A 103 -9.39 -16.75 5.69
C GLN A 103 -8.92 -16.52 7.13
N GLN A 104 -9.67 -15.82 7.95
CA GLN A 104 -9.36 -15.64 9.38
C GLN A 104 -9.32 -16.96 10.15
N SER A 105 -9.99 -18.01 9.69
CA SER A 105 -9.89 -19.34 10.30
C SER A 105 -8.54 -20.04 10.07
N TYR A 106 -7.73 -19.56 9.14
CA TYR A 106 -6.40 -20.10 8.82
C TYR A 106 -5.27 -19.40 9.54
N THR A 107 -5.57 -18.34 10.29
CA THR A 107 -4.57 -17.61 11.11
C THR A 107 -4.86 -17.73 12.60
N THR A 108 -3.80 -17.70 13.41
CA THR A 108 -3.92 -17.58 14.87
C THR A 108 -3.78 -16.13 15.34
N PHE A 109 -3.56 -15.18 14.42
CA PHE A 109 -3.47 -13.77 14.75
C PHE A 109 -4.87 -13.20 14.95
N ASP A 110 -5.20 -12.88 16.17
CA ASP A 110 -6.53 -12.47 16.63
C ASP A 110 -6.67 -10.96 16.82
N GLN A 111 -5.54 -10.26 16.96
CA GLN A 111 -5.55 -8.81 17.11
C GLN A 111 -5.50 -8.14 15.73
N LYS A 112 -6.36 -7.13 15.55
CA LYS A 112 -6.52 -6.43 14.27
C LYS A 112 -6.51 -4.93 14.49
N ILE A 113 -5.84 -4.21 13.61
CA ILE A 113 -5.91 -2.75 13.53
C ILE A 113 -6.18 -2.39 12.08
N TYR A 114 -7.19 -1.57 11.82
CA TYR A 114 -7.54 -1.07 10.50
C TYR A 114 -7.23 0.41 10.39
N GLU A 115 -6.88 0.86 9.17
CA GLU A 115 -6.65 2.27 8.82
C GLU A 115 -5.73 2.99 9.83
N LYS A 116 -4.65 2.31 10.23
CA LYS A 116 -3.73 2.84 11.24
C LYS A 116 -2.88 3.98 10.69
N ARG A 117 -3.18 5.19 11.12
CA ARG A 117 -2.33 6.34 10.82
C ARG A 117 -1.10 6.35 11.72
N VAL A 118 0.08 6.46 11.09
CA VAL A 118 1.39 6.51 11.76
C VAL A 118 2.08 7.81 11.39
N TYR A 119 2.72 8.44 12.38
CA TYR A 119 3.48 9.67 12.22
C TYR A 119 4.92 9.43 12.64
N VAL A 120 5.87 9.81 11.78
CA VAL A 120 7.30 9.75 12.07
C VAL A 120 7.89 11.15 12.01
N ASN A 121 8.39 11.63 13.15
CA ASN A 121 9.02 12.94 13.23
C ASN A 121 10.49 12.83 12.79
N LYS A 122 10.89 13.66 11.83
CA LYS A 122 12.25 13.79 11.34
C LYS A 122 12.74 15.21 11.60
N MET A 123 13.74 15.36 12.48
CA MET A 123 14.28 16.69 12.78
C MET A 123 15.28 17.11 11.72
N ARG A 124 15.05 18.27 11.15
CA ARG A 124 15.94 19.04 10.27
C ARG A 124 16.01 20.47 10.80
N ASN A 125 16.32 21.44 9.92
CA ASN A 125 16.23 22.88 10.29
C ASN A 125 14.78 23.32 10.57
N ILE A 126 13.80 22.50 10.18
CA ILE A 126 12.37 22.64 10.45
C ILE A 126 11.80 21.34 10.93
N LYS A 127 10.59 21.37 11.51
CA LYS A 127 9.87 20.14 11.86
C LYS A 127 9.39 19.43 10.59
N VAL A 128 9.79 18.18 10.41
CA VAL A 128 9.30 17.31 9.34
C VAL A 128 8.48 16.19 9.94
N VAL A 129 7.28 15.97 9.39
CA VAL A 129 6.42 14.85 9.77
C VAL A 129 6.18 14.00 8.54
N PHE A 130 6.70 12.78 8.54
CA PHE A 130 6.34 11.75 7.56
C PHE A 130 5.15 10.97 8.07
N THR A 131 4.14 10.72 7.23
CA THR A 131 2.90 10.05 7.63
C THR A 131 2.42 9.08 6.57
N GLY A 132 1.77 8.01 7.03
CA GLY A 132 1.02 7.08 6.18
C GLY A 132 -0.09 6.41 6.95
N ILE A 133 -0.99 5.78 6.22
CA ILE A 133 -2.08 4.97 6.77
C ILE A 133 -1.82 3.54 6.31
N ILE A 134 -1.78 2.61 7.25
CA ILE A 134 -1.66 1.18 6.98
C ILE A 134 -3.07 0.60 7.00
N ASP A 135 -3.50 -0.02 5.91
CA ASP A 135 -4.89 -0.46 5.72
C ASP A 135 -5.28 -1.49 6.77
N LYS A 136 -4.43 -2.53 6.96
CA LYS A 136 -4.67 -3.57 7.96
C LYS A 136 -3.37 -4.10 8.56
N ILE A 137 -3.38 -4.24 9.87
CA ILE A 137 -2.36 -4.93 10.65
C ILE A 137 -3.02 -6.09 11.37
N LEU A 138 -2.47 -7.29 11.20
CA LEU A 138 -2.79 -8.44 12.04
C LEU A 138 -1.62 -8.70 12.95
N TYR A 139 -1.87 -8.97 14.23
CA TYR A 139 -0.78 -9.30 15.16
C TYR A 139 -1.22 -10.25 16.26
N LYS A 140 -0.22 -10.83 16.88
CA LYS A 140 -0.34 -11.67 18.07
C LYS A 140 0.81 -11.35 19.02
N GLU A 141 0.50 -11.18 20.29
CA GLU A 141 1.51 -11.01 21.33
C GLU A 141 1.77 -12.36 22.03
N GLU A 142 3.05 -12.75 22.12
CA GLU A 142 3.49 -13.97 22.76
C GLU A 142 4.92 -13.76 23.29
N ASP A 143 5.20 -14.08 24.55
CA ASP A 143 6.51 -13.99 25.20
C ASP A 143 7.21 -12.63 25.03
N ASP A 144 6.48 -11.52 25.27
CA ASP A 144 6.95 -10.14 25.08
C ASP A 144 7.36 -9.78 23.64
N ILE A 145 7.01 -10.59 22.65
CA ILE A 145 7.20 -10.36 21.22
C ILE A 145 5.84 -10.09 20.58
N THR A 146 5.76 -9.06 19.76
CA THR A 146 4.61 -8.81 18.89
C THR A 146 4.92 -9.31 17.48
N TYR A 147 4.33 -10.44 17.10
CA TYR A 147 4.37 -10.96 15.74
C TYR A 147 3.36 -10.21 14.88
N LEU A 148 3.80 -9.60 13.78
CA LEU A 148 3.02 -8.64 13.02
C LEU A 148 3.00 -8.96 11.53
N VAL A 149 1.83 -8.83 10.92
CA VAL A 149 1.58 -8.93 9.48
C VAL A 149 0.91 -7.66 8.99
N ILE A 150 1.36 -7.17 7.84
CA ILE A 150 0.82 -5.99 7.17
C ILE A 150 0.08 -6.44 5.92
N ILE A 151 -1.12 -5.92 5.71
CA ILE A 151 -1.92 -6.17 4.51
C ILE A 151 -2.36 -4.82 3.94
N ASP A 152 -2.11 -4.64 2.64
CA ASP A 152 -2.53 -3.48 1.85
C ASP A 152 -3.58 -3.95 0.85
N TYR A 153 -4.75 -3.32 0.87
CA TYR A 153 -5.87 -3.66 0.02
C TYR A 153 -5.78 -2.98 -1.35
N LYS A 154 -6.06 -3.74 -2.42
CA LYS A 154 -6.00 -3.21 -3.78
C LYS A 154 -7.26 -3.54 -4.58
N THR A 155 -7.90 -2.51 -5.11
CA THR A 155 -9.02 -2.64 -6.05
C THR A 155 -8.57 -2.77 -7.50
N GLY A 156 -7.33 -2.34 -7.80
CA GLY A 156 -6.72 -2.41 -9.12
C GLY A 156 -5.55 -3.39 -9.22
N SER A 157 -4.78 -3.29 -10.30
CA SER A 157 -3.53 -4.03 -10.46
C SER A 157 -2.46 -3.46 -9.54
N ALA A 158 -1.76 -4.33 -8.82
CA ALA A 158 -0.62 -3.97 -8.00
C ALA A 158 0.41 -5.08 -8.02
N ASN A 159 1.68 -4.70 -8.00
CA ASN A 159 2.81 -5.59 -7.89
C ASN A 159 3.76 -5.08 -6.81
N ILE A 160 4.38 -6.00 -6.08
CA ILE A 160 5.44 -5.69 -5.14
C ILE A 160 6.76 -5.84 -5.85
N ASN A 161 7.51 -4.74 -5.98
CA ASN A 161 8.86 -4.77 -6.50
C ASN A 161 9.85 -4.27 -5.44
N LEU A 162 10.62 -5.19 -4.86
CA LEU A 162 11.64 -4.87 -3.87
C LEU A 162 13.00 -4.52 -4.49
N LYS A 163 13.20 -4.71 -5.80
CA LYS A 163 14.49 -4.43 -6.47
C LYS A 163 14.77 -2.92 -6.56
N ASN A 164 13.74 -2.10 -6.73
CA ASN A 164 13.88 -0.67 -7.02
C ASN A 164 13.64 0.25 -5.83
N ILE A 165 13.82 -0.24 -4.60
CA ILE A 165 13.55 0.56 -3.38
C ILE A 165 14.29 1.89 -3.39
N ASP A 166 15.57 1.90 -3.82
CA ASP A 166 16.40 3.10 -3.81
C ASP A 166 15.92 4.21 -4.75
N THR A 167 15.03 3.89 -5.69
CA THR A 167 14.41 4.90 -6.56
C THR A 167 13.35 5.75 -5.85
N GLY A 168 12.77 5.24 -4.80
CA GLY A 168 11.68 5.90 -4.06
C GLY A 168 10.31 5.83 -4.74
N ILE A 169 10.16 5.01 -5.79
CA ILE A 169 8.97 4.95 -6.65
C ILE A 169 8.20 3.66 -6.37
N ASP A 170 6.86 3.79 -6.28
CA ASP A 170 5.91 2.69 -6.04
C ASP A 170 6.24 1.84 -4.79
N LEU A 171 6.64 2.52 -3.70
CA LEU A 171 7.09 1.92 -2.44
C LEU A 171 6.01 1.79 -1.36
N GLN A 172 4.72 1.74 -1.69
CA GLN A 172 3.66 1.76 -0.68
C GLN A 172 3.85 0.68 0.40
N LEU A 173 3.99 -0.58 0.00
CA LEU A 173 4.13 -1.68 0.94
C LEU A 173 5.47 -1.66 1.73
N PRO A 174 6.64 -1.39 1.13
CA PRO A 174 7.87 -1.11 1.87
C PRO A 174 7.76 0.04 2.88
N ILE A 175 7.01 1.10 2.54
CA ILE A 175 6.75 2.20 3.48
C ILE A 175 5.85 1.75 4.63
N TYR A 176 4.85 0.93 4.37
CA TYR A 176 4.03 0.35 5.45
C TYR A 176 4.87 -0.53 6.38
N LEU A 177 5.82 -1.28 5.83
CA LEU A 177 6.80 -2.03 6.60
C LEU A 177 7.66 -1.11 7.49
N TYR A 178 8.15 0.00 6.94
CA TYR A 178 8.87 1.01 7.73
C TYR A 178 7.99 1.64 8.81
N LEU A 179 6.76 2.07 8.47
CA LEU A 179 5.83 2.69 9.42
C LEU A 179 5.43 1.71 10.54
N SER A 180 5.23 0.43 10.22
CA SER A 180 4.90 -0.58 11.21
C SER A 180 6.02 -0.79 12.23
N SER A 181 7.30 -0.62 11.83
CA SER A 181 8.43 -0.66 12.75
C SER A 181 8.48 0.51 13.75
N LYS A 182 7.63 1.53 13.55
CA LYS A 182 7.50 2.72 14.43
C LYS A 182 6.26 2.68 15.32
N LEU A 183 5.51 1.59 15.30
CA LEU A 183 4.36 1.41 16.20
C LEU A 183 4.84 1.26 17.65
N GLU A 184 4.04 1.72 18.57
CA GLU A 184 4.28 1.59 20.01
C GLU A 184 3.88 0.19 20.53
N LEU A 185 4.50 -0.84 19.91
CA LEU A 185 4.31 -2.24 20.26
C LEU A 185 5.64 -2.84 20.74
N LYS A 186 5.58 -3.86 21.61
CA LYS A 186 6.77 -4.47 22.19
C LYS A 186 7.46 -5.41 21.22
N ASN A 187 8.76 -5.27 21.04
CA ASN A 187 9.61 -6.22 20.29
C ASN A 187 8.99 -6.71 18.99
N ILE A 188 8.65 -5.78 18.09
CA ILE A 188 7.96 -6.10 16.84
C ILE A 188 8.81 -7.06 15.98
N LYS A 189 8.19 -8.19 15.60
CA LYS A 189 8.71 -9.16 14.66
C LYS A 189 7.79 -9.27 13.46
N ILE A 190 8.25 -8.81 12.31
CA ILE A 190 7.47 -8.87 11.07
C ILE A 190 7.44 -10.32 10.56
N VAL A 191 6.25 -10.87 10.39
CA VAL A 191 6.01 -12.22 9.88
C VAL A 191 5.72 -12.19 8.39
N GLY A 192 5.12 -11.12 7.89
CA GLY A 192 4.85 -10.96 6.48
C GLY A 192 4.27 -9.58 6.13
N PHE A 193 4.33 -9.27 4.85
CA PHE A 193 3.73 -8.06 4.29
C PHE A 193 3.18 -8.37 2.90
N TYR A 194 1.89 -8.04 2.69
CA TYR A 194 1.12 -8.56 1.56
C TYR A 194 0.24 -7.50 0.92
N LEU A 195 -0.03 -7.69 -0.37
CA LEU A 195 -1.16 -7.10 -1.07
C LEU A 195 -2.32 -8.09 -1.04
N GLN A 196 -3.55 -7.59 -0.90
CA GLN A 196 -4.75 -8.36 -1.08
C GLN A 196 -5.62 -7.72 -2.16
N LYS A 197 -5.72 -8.38 -3.33
CA LYS A 197 -6.49 -7.88 -4.45
C LYS A 197 -7.97 -8.18 -4.23
N LEU A 198 -8.79 -7.14 -4.08
CA LEU A 198 -10.19 -7.28 -3.70
C LEU A 198 -11.10 -7.62 -4.89
N LEU A 199 -10.99 -6.87 -5.98
CA LEU A 199 -11.90 -6.99 -7.11
C LEU A 199 -11.32 -7.86 -8.22
N SER A 200 -12.19 -8.65 -8.86
CA SER A 200 -11.82 -9.43 -10.03
C SER A 200 -11.86 -8.57 -11.28
N SER A 201 -10.85 -8.71 -12.14
CA SER A 201 -10.80 -8.02 -13.44
C SER A 201 -11.39 -8.83 -14.59
N SER A 202 -11.80 -10.08 -14.35
CA SER A 202 -12.32 -10.97 -15.40
C SER A 202 -13.83 -11.10 -15.31
N LEU A 203 -14.53 -10.62 -16.33
CA LEU A 203 -15.93 -10.87 -16.60
C LEU A 203 -16.10 -12.24 -17.31
N SER A 204 -15.47 -13.30 -16.85
CA SER A 204 -15.67 -14.61 -17.44
C SER A 204 -16.90 -15.25 -16.81
N ASN A 205 -17.86 -15.66 -17.65
CA ASN A 205 -19.02 -16.45 -17.30
C ASN A 205 -18.67 -17.94 -16.99
N ASP A 206 -17.42 -18.23 -16.64
CA ASP A 206 -17.00 -19.58 -16.30
C ASP A 206 -17.63 -20.04 -14.99
N LYS A 207 -18.03 -21.32 -14.99
CA LYS A 207 -18.62 -21.96 -13.79
C LYS A 207 -17.71 -21.89 -12.56
N ASP A 208 -16.42 -21.61 -12.76
CA ASP A 208 -15.39 -21.51 -11.73
C ASP A 208 -15.03 -20.06 -11.34
N TYR A 209 -15.86 -19.07 -11.74
CA TYR A 209 -15.57 -17.65 -11.48
C TYR A 209 -15.30 -17.37 -10.00
N PHE A 210 -16.21 -17.79 -9.11
CA PHE A 210 -16.05 -17.56 -7.68
C PHE A 210 -14.86 -18.32 -7.08
N THR A 211 -14.57 -19.52 -7.54
CA THR A 211 -13.40 -20.30 -7.12
C THR A 211 -12.11 -19.60 -7.53
N THR A 212 -12.07 -19.08 -8.76
CA THR A 212 -10.93 -18.30 -9.26
C THR A 212 -10.75 -17.01 -8.46
N TRP A 213 -11.86 -16.31 -8.17
CA TRP A 213 -11.83 -15.08 -7.40
C TRP A 213 -11.38 -15.34 -5.96
N GLU A 214 -11.91 -16.36 -5.27
CA GLU A 214 -11.45 -16.78 -3.94
C GLU A 214 -9.94 -17.08 -3.95
N SER A 215 -9.42 -17.74 -4.98
CA SER A 215 -8.00 -17.98 -5.14
C SER A 215 -7.19 -16.68 -5.30
N ASN A 216 -7.74 -15.68 -6.01
CA ASN A 216 -7.09 -14.38 -6.21
C ASN A 216 -7.12 -13.48 -4.97
N LEU A 217 -8.05 -13.73 -4.03
CA LEU A 217 -8.13 -13.06 -2.74
C LEU A 217 -7.08 -13.54 -1.73
N LYS A 218 -6.26 -14.53 -2.07
CA LYS A 218 -5.12 -14.90 -1.24
C LYS A 218 -4.11 -13.76 -1.14
N LEU A 219 -3.43 -13.68 0.00
CA LEU A 219 -2.39 -12.70 0.28
C LEU A 219 -1.18 -12.90 -0.65
N ASP A 220 -0.87 -11.91 -1.48
CA ASP A 220 0.29 -11.94 -2.39
C ASP A 220 1.39 -11.02 -1.84
N GLY A 221 2.52 -11.59 -1.43
CA GLY A 221 3.61 -10.82 -0.84
C GLY A 221 4.71 -11.68 -0.30
N TYR A 222 5.41 -11.17 0.70
CA TYR A 222 6.58 -11.80 1.27
C TYR A 222 6.32 -12.25 2.71
N SER A 223 6.72 -13.48 3.00
CA SER A 223 6.68 -14.08 4.34
C SER A 223 8.08 -14.19 4.93
N ILE A 224 8.16 -14.27 6.24
CA ILE A 224 9.43 -14.57 6.93
C ILE A 224 9.98 -15.94 6.50
N ASP A 225 11.27 -16.03 6.20
CA ASP A 225 11.97 -17.29 5.92
C ASP A 225 12.27 -18.04 7.24
N ASN A 226 11.19 -18.44 7.92
CA ASN A 226 11.22 -19.20 9.15
C ASN A 226 9.88 -19.92 9.34
N GLU A 227 9.85 -21.23 9.11
CA GLU A 227 8.64 -22.03 9.18
C GLU A 227 7.96 -21.97 10.55
N HIS A 228 8.72 -21.97 11.64
CA HIS A 228 8.17 -21.91 12.99
C HIS A 228 7.43 -20.59 13.25
N ILE A 229 7.98 -19.47 12.75
CA ILE A 229 7.35 -18.16 12.90
C ILE A 229 6.15 -18.04 11.94
N LEU A 230 6.31 -18.50 10.70
CA LEU A 230 5.23 -18.45 9.72
C LEU A 230 4.03 -19.30 10.14
N SER A 231 4.27 -20.49 10.75
CA SER A 231 3.20 -21.36 11.27
C SER A 231 2.34 -20.71 12.37
N LYS A 232 2.88 -19.71 13.08
CA LYS A 232 2.10 -18.91 14.04
C LYS A 232 1.09 -18.02 13.33
N PHE A 233 1.38 -17.57 12.11
CA PHE A 233 0.45 -16.76 11.31
C PHE A 233 -0.47 -17.63 10.44
N ASP A 234 0.09 -18.51 9.63
CA ASP A 234 -0.67 -19.36 8.70
C ASP A 234 -0.59 -20.81 9.13
N THR A 235 -1.70 -21.33 9.67
CA THR A 235 -1.81 -22.73 10.11
C THR A 235 -1.76 -23.72 8.94
N THR A 236 -1.90 -23.22 7.71
CA THR A 236 -1.90 -24.01 6.48
C THR A 236 -0.66 -23.80 5.63
N TYR A 237 0.40 -23.20 6.16
CA TYR A 237 1.58 -22.74 5.41
C TYR A 237 2.26 -23.83 4.55
N ASN A 238 2.10 -25.11 4.88
CA ASN A 238 2.66 -26.23 4.11
C ASN A 238 2.08 -26.36 2.69
N ASP A 239 0.81 -25.94 2.50
CA ASP A 239 0.13 -25.76 1.22
C ASP A 239 -0.96 -24.69 1.45
N SER A 240 -0.52 -23.46 1.48
CA SER A 240 -1.28 -22.36 2.05
C SER A 240 -2.62 -22.09 1.38
N LYS A 241 -3.65 -22.00 2.21
CA LYS A 241 -4.98 -21.50 1.83
C LYS A 241 -5.09 -19.98 1.99
N LEU A 242 -4.17 -19.37 2.74
CA LEU A 242 -4.16 -17.95 3.08
C LEU A 242 -3.20 -17.16 2.18
N ILE A 243 -1.99 -17.68 1.94
CA ILE A 243 -0.91 -16.99 1.21
C ILE A 243 -0.77 -17.59 -0.19
N LYS A 244 -0.71 -16.74 -1.20
CA LYS A 244 -0.55 -17.14 -2.59
C LYS A 244 0.84 -17.75 -2.83
N SER A 245 0.87 -18.90 -3.53
CA SER A 245 2.11 -19.60 -3.87
C SER A 245 3.01 -19.94 -2.67
N MET A 246 2.47 -20.02 -1.45
CA MET A 246 3.21 -20.46 -0.28
C MET A 246 3.06 -21.98 -0.12
N LYS A 247 4.20 -22.65 -0.17
CA LYS A 247 4.26 -24.11 -0.01
C LYS A 247 5.64 -24.54 0.52
N THR A 248 5.68 -25.59 1.34
CA THR A 248 6.92 -26.19 1.86
C THR A 248 7.23 -27.53 1.21
N LYS A 249 8.51 -27.89 1.26
CA LYS A 249 9.05 -29.21 0.88
C LYS A 249 9.85 -29.76 2.06
N LYS A 250 10.46 -30.92 1.91
CA LYS A 250 11.21 -31.59 2.98
C LYS A 250 12.29 -30.70 3.63
N ASP A 251 12.92 -29.83 2.83
CA ASP A 251 14.04 -28.98 3.24
C ASP A 251 13.68 -27.49 3.04
N GLY A 252 12.59 -27.01 3.64
CA GLY A 252 12.17 -25.59 3.62
C GLY A 252 11.16 -25.24 2.53
N PHE A 253 11.15 -24.00 2.09
CA PHE A 253 10.19 -23.48 1.14
C PHE A 253 10.51 -23.84 -0.31
N TYR A 254 9.51 -23.93 -1.17
CA TYR A 254 9.73 -23.98 -2.62
C TYR A 254 10.31 -22.66 -3.14
N SER A 255 11.08 -22.73 -4.22
CA SER A 255 11.76 -21.56 -4.81
C SER A 255 10.82 -20.47 -5.33
N TYR A 256 9.56 -20.80 -5.61
CA TYR A 256 8.54 -19.82 -6.01
C TYR A 256 7.82 -19.19 -4.82
N SER A 257 8.00 -19.72 -3.61
CA SER A 257 7.47 -19.09 -2.40
C SER A 257 8.28 -17.83 -2.08
N LYS A 258 7.58 -16.70 -1.96
CA LYS A 258 8.21 -15.41 -1.70
C LYS A 258 8.55 -15.32 -0.20
N VAL A 259 9.77 -15.63 0.15
CA VAL A 259 10.26 -15.54 1.53
C VAL A 259 11.43 -14.57 1.65
N VAL A 260 11.56 -13.97 2.82
CA VAL A 260 12.61 -13.01 3.17
C VAL A 260 13.10 -13.28 4.59
N SER A 261 14.40 -13.16 4.81
CA SER A 261 15.01 -13.28 6.14
C SER A 261 14.76 -12.04 7.01
N GLU A 262 14.92 -12.17 8.32
CA GLU A 262 14.86 -11.03 9.24
C GLU A 262 15.91 -9.95 8.91
N ALA A 263 17.07 -10.36 8.40
CA ALA A 263 18.12 -9.43 7.99
C ALA A 263 17.70 -8.62 6.77
N GLU A 264 17.07 -9.25 5.77
CA GLU A 264 16.54 -8.56 4.60
C GLU A 264 15.39 -7.60 4.96
N ILE A 265 14.49 -7.99 5.89
CA ILE A 265 13.44 -7.08 6.39
C ILE A 265 14.07 -5.83 7.04
N LYS A 266 15.11 -6.00 7.87
CA LYS A 266 15.83 -4.87 8.48
C LYS A 266 16.52 -3.99 7.45
N ASP A 267 17.12 -4.59 6.43
CA ASP A 267 17.73 -3.87 5.31
C ASP A 267 16.69 -3.07 4.54
N LEU A 268 15.54 -3.66 4.20
CA LEU A 268 14.43 -2.99 3.54
C LEU A 268 13.96 -1.75 4.34
N ILE A 269 13.77 -1.89 5.65
CA ILE A 269 13.38 -0.78 6.54
C ILE A 269 14.42 0.33 6.51
N THR A 270 15.71 -0.02 6.57
CA THR A 270 16.82 0.95 6.57
C THR A 270 16.91 1.69 5.24
N ARG A 271 16.77 0.98 4.12
CA ARG A 271 16.78 1.58 2.78
C ARG A 271 15.61 2.52 2.57
N VAL A 272 14.41 2.13 3.00
CA VAL A 272 13.22 2.99 2.94
C VAL A 272 13.42 4.27 3.77
N ASP A 273 13.97 4.15 4.98
CA ASP A 273 14.31 5.30 5.83
C ASP A 273 15.26 6.26 5.12
N GLY A 274 16.30 5.73 4.47
CA GLY A 274 17.24 6.50 3.66
C GLY A 274 16.60 7.19 2.45
N VAL A 275 15.62 6.54 1.80
CA VAL A 275 14.85 7.15 0.70
C VAL A 275 14.00 8.32 1.20
N ILE A 276 13.32 8.13 2.32
CA ILE A 276 12.53 9.20 2.96
C ILE A 276 13.44 10.39 3.29
N ASP A 277 14.60 10.15 3.89
CA ASP A 277 15.56 11.20 4.24
C ASP A 277 16.08 11.95 3.02
N ARG A 278 16.49 11.25 1.95
CA ARG A 278 16.94 11.87 0.69
C ARG A 278 15.83 12.73 0.05
N THR A 279 14.59 12.24 0.08
CA THR A 279 13.45 13.01 -0.46
C THR A 279 13.21 14.28 0.35
N ILE A 280 13.23 14.18 1.67
CA ILE A 280 13.09 15.36 2.56
C ILE A 280 14.20 16.38 2.30
N ASP A 281 15.45 15.93 2.24
CA ASP A 281 16.59 16.80 2.04
C ASP A 281 16.55 17.49 0.67
N GLY A 282 16.16 16.77 -0.39
CA GLY A 282 15.96 17.34 -1.71
C GLY A 282 14.86 18.42 -1.74
N ILE A 283 13.73 18.18 -1.09
CA ILE A 283 12.65 19.17 -0.96
C ILE A 283 13.15 20.41 -0.21
N LEU A 284 13.84 20.22 0.91
CA LEU A 284 14.32 21.32 1.74
C LEU A 284 15.43 22.13 1.06
N CYS A 285 16.22 21.51 0.18
CA CYS A 285 17.19 22.19 -0.69
C CYS A 285 16.55 22.90 -1.88
N SER A 286 15.21 22.84 -2.02
CA SER A 286 14.46 23.42 -3.16
C SER A 286 14.86 22.81 -4.51
N ASP A 287 15.20 21.53 -4.54
CA ASP A 287 15.46 20.79 -5.77
C ASP A 287 14.13 20.38 -6.41
N PHE A 288 13.65 21.20 -7.33
CA PHE A 288 12.41 21.03 -8.07
C PHE A 288 12.64 21.00 -9.58
N THR A 289 13.73 20.38 -10.00
CA THR A 289 14.08 20.23 -11.41
C THR A 289 13.05 19.39 -12.16
N ILE A 290 12.90 19.62 -13.47
CA ILE A 290 12.11 18.74 -14.36
C ILE A 290 12.97 17.51 -14.60
N ASP A 291 12.56 16.36 -14.05
CA ASP A 291 13.34 15.12 -14.08
C ASP A 291 12.45 13.86 -14.17
N PRO A 292 11.52 13.81 -15.16
CA PRO A 292 10.60 12.69 -15.27
C PRO A 292 11.34 11.36 -15.45
N LYS A 293 10.88 10.32 -14.76
CA LYS A 293 11.52 9.00 -14.73
C LYS A 293 10.92 8.08 -15.79
N VAL A 294 11.80 7.34 -16.45
CA VAL A 294 11.47 6.22 -17.34
C VAL A 294 12.03 4.93 -16.76
N ILE A 295 11.19 3.95 -16.53
CA ILE A 295 11.56 2.63 -16.04
C ILE A 295 11.11 1.59 -17.07
N ASN A 296 11.99 0.67 -17.48
CA ASN A 296 11.68 -0.37 -18.46
C ASN A 296 11.06 0.22 -19.75
N ASN A 297 11.63 1.29 -20.27
CA ASN A 297 11.14 2.02 -21.44
C ASN A 297 9.72 2.64 -21.30
N LYS A 298 9.12 2.59 -20.11
CA LYS A 298 7.83 3.23 -19.81
C LYS A 298 8.05 4.54 -19.07
N ASN A 299 7.51 5.64 -19.59
CA ASN A 299 7.50 6.93 -18.90
C ASN A 299 6.43 6.93 -17.82
N ILE A 300 6.83 6.57 -16.61
CA ILE A 300 5.92 6.45 -15.45
C ILE A 300 5.53 7.80 -14.84
N SER A 301 6.20 8.87 -15.24
CA SER A 301 6.01 10.21 -14.67
C SER A 301 5.03 11.07 -15.45
N CYS A 302 5.06 10.96 -16.79
CA CYS A 302 4.34 11.87 -17.68
C CYS A 302 3.02 11.30 -18.22
N GLU A 303 2.86 9.97 -18.28
CA GLU A 303 1.70 9.31 -18.92
C GLU A 303 0.35 9.85 -18.41
N TYR A 304 0.26 10.13 -17.11
CA TYR A 304 -0.94 10.69 -16.47
C TYR A 304 -0.65 11.98 -15.69
N CYS A 305 0.35 12.74 -16.12
CA CYS A 305 0.71 13.98 -15.45
C CYS A 305 -0.29 15.10 -15.82
N PRO A 306 -0.98 15.70 -14.85
CA PRO A 306 -1.96 16.74 -15.13
C PRO A 306 -1.33 18.09 -15.50
N TYR A 307 0.00 18.21 -15.47
CA TYR A 307 0.76 19.45 -15.69
C TYR A 307 1.54 19.44 -17.01
N SER A 308 1.25 18.50 -17.92
CA SER A 308 1.94 18.39 -19.23
C SER A 308 1.97 19.72 -19.99
N ASP A 309 0.85 20.44 -19.97
CA ASP A 309 0.64 21.66 -20.78
C ASP A 309 1.46 22.87 -20.28
N ILE A 310 1.91 22.83 -19.04
CA ILE A 310 2.69 23.93 -18.41
C ILE A 310 4.12 23.54 -18.07
N CYS A 311 4.47 22.27 -18.24
CA CYS A 311 5.77 21.74 -17.82
C CYS A 311 6.91 22.10 -18.78
N TYR A 312 6.66 22.14 -20.10
CA TYR A 312 7.66 22.38 -21.15
C TYR A 312 8.87 21.42 -21.07
N MET A 313 8.69 20.18 -20.59
CA MET A 313 9.71 19.13 -20.51
C MET A 313 10.37 18.89 -21.86
N LYS A 314 11.69 18.67 -21.88
CA LYS A 314 12.51 18.36 -23.05
C LYS A 314 13.09 16.95 -22.91
N SER A 315 13.46 16.32 -24.01
CA SER A 315 14.05 14.97 -24.00
C SER A 315 15.29 14.85 -23.11
N LYS A 316 16.08 15.91 -22.96
CA LYS A 316 17.26 15.96 -22.08
C LYS A 316 16.93 15.91 -20.59
N ASP A 317 15.69 16.21 -20.21
CA ASP A 317 15.24 16.25 -18.81
C ASP A 317 14.83 14.86 -18.32
N ILE A 318 14.66 13.89 -19.24
CA ILE A 318 14.25 12.52 -18.95
C ILE A 318 15.39 11.78 -18.25
N VAL A 319 15.05 11.15 -17.12
CA VAL A 319 15.98 10.30 -16.37
C VAL A 319 15.58 8.84 -16.56
N TYR A 320 16.45 8.08 -17.19
CA TYR A 320 16.27 6.63 -17.36
C TYR A 320 16.78 5.89 -16.12
N ILE A 321 15.95 5.03 -15.58
CA ILE A 321 16.29 4.15 -14.46
C ILE A 321 16.39 2.73 -15.02
N ASP A 322 17.61 2.22 -15.11
CA ASP A 322 17.85 0.83 -15.47
C ASP A 322 17.55 -0.04 -14.25
N ASN A 323 16.72 -1.05 -14.43
CA ASN A 323 16.59 -2.10 -13.42
C ASN A 323 17.94 -2.81 -13.34
N LYS A 324 18.65 -2.65 -12.24
CA LYS A 324 19.77 -3.55 -11.94
C LYS A 324 19.21 -4.96 -11.84
N GLU A 325 19.65 -5.84 -12.74
CA GLU A 325 19.32 -7.27 -12.75
C GLU A 325 19.62 -7.95 -11.42
#